data_4a1ca1dad9ad36b0a5daf2cad850ff38
#
_entry.id   4a1ca1dad9ad36b0a5daf2cad850ff38
#
_cell.length_a   1.000
_cell.length_b   1.000
_cell.length_c   1.000
_cell.angle_alpha   90.00
_cell.angle_beta   90.00
_cell.angle_gamma   90.00
#
_symmetry.space_group_name_H-M   'P 1'
#
loop_
_entity.id
_entity.type
_entity.pdbx_description
1 polymer ?
#
loop_
_entity_poly.entity_id
_entity_poly.type
_entity_poly.pdbx_seq_one_letter_code
_entity_poly.pdbx_strand_id
1 'polypeptide(L)'
;MRFRNRAITIRAGRQDGVQRVHWGMLAVLLLALGAPAFAQFVPPQPLNPAVGDPSLPAGYDIEAWLVYTYEIDTSGKVVNAEIHSSNGVLEVEQTIMNQVRAQSFKPAMRGSNPVKVFVGPVFYTWIVDKPRELSPDFDQMYQEAWALFNADDYDGAFDIAAKLKGIPGRSAYEEVKLQVLAASLSSRWNDSAAELQHLERAVELQTLADGNRFRNRYIEQKQYLLILERIHTLQLERSMLADASTTLDKMIAYGAGGEVVARAKDKHLNADRDFRRTPDVAISGELTPIYRGGPGAWETRLSRGLFSLSGVRGKVDGALLSCAQGDLQLQFPALDPWRVPAGWNQCKVEVSGRSGTRFQLHQLAGS
;
A
#
# COMPACT_ATOMS: atom_id res chain seq x y z
N MET A 1 -2.97 -13.89 32.03
CA MET A 1 -1.88 -13.72 31.06
C MET A 1 -1.75 -12.24 30.73
N ARG A 2 -0.59 -11.63 30.95
CA ARG A 2 -0.38 -10.19 30.74
C ARG A 2 0.06 -9.97 29.29
N PHE A 3 -0.77 -9.34 28.48
CA PHE A 3 -0.43 -8.92 27.14
C PHE A 3 0.34 -7.60 27.19
N ARG A 4 1.51 -7.56 26.57
CA ARG A 4 2.29 -6.33 26.39
C ARG A 4 2.13 -5.86 24.96
N ASN A 5 1.44 -4.74 24.79
CA ASN A 5 1.36 -3.99 23.54
C ASN A 5 2.72 -3.42 23.16
N ARG A 6 3.13 -3.58 21.93
CA ARG A 6 4.21 -2.81 21.33
C ARG A 6 3.68 -2.08 20.11
N ALA A 7 3.57 -0.78 20.24
CA ALA A 7 3.42 0.12 19.12
C ALA A 7 4.69 0.06 18.25
N ILE A 8 4.54 0.02 16.94
CA ILE A 8 5.66 0.13 16.00
C ILE A 8 6.14 1.58 16.04
N THR A 9 7.25 1.80 16.73
CA THR A 9 7.95 3.08 16.74
C THR A 9 8.92 3.09 15.57
N ILE A 10 8.67 3.95 14.60
CA ILE A 10 9.65 4.26 13.54
C ILE A 10 10.82 4.99 14.21
N ARG A 11 11.97 4.32 14.30
CA ARG A 11 13.21 4.92 14.79
C ARG A 11 13.83 5.80 13.71
N ALA A 12 13.83 7.11 13.94
CA ALA A 12 14.76 8.02 13.27
C ALA A 12 16.18 7.76 13.77
N GLY A 13 17.08 7.41 12.87
CA GLY A 13 18.50 7.21 13.17
C GLY A 13 19.17 8.56 13.49
N ARG A 14 19.74 8.66 14.69
CA ARG A 14 20.57 9.75 15.14
C ARG A 14 22.02 9.46 14.72
N GLN A 15 22.62 10.34 13.94
CA GLN A 15 24.06 10.35 13.73
C GLN A 15 24.65 11.58 14.44
N ASP A 16 25.39 11.31 15.50
CA ASP A 16 26.30 12.27 16.12
C ASP A 16 27.68 12.16 15.46
N GLY A 17 28.21 13.25 15.01
CA GLY A 17 29.57 13.29 14.47
C GLY A 17 30.09 14.72 14.34
N VAL A 18 30.58 15.27 15.44
CA VAL A 18 31.25 16.60 15.47
C VAL A 18 32.69 16.43 15.04
N GLN A 19 33.11 17.10 13.98
CA GLN A 19 34.52 17.50 13.83
C GLN A 19 34.62 18.98 13.43
N ARG A 20 35.24 19.75 14.34
CA ARG A 20 35.62 21.14 14.11
C ARG A 20 36.92 21.19 13.31
N VAL A 21 36.92 21.93 12.21
CA VAL A 21 38.16 22.49 11.66
C VAL A 21 37.92 23.96 11.33
N HIS A 22 38.83 24.79 11.85
CA HIS A 22 38.84 26.25 11.72
C HIS A 22 39.58 26.68 10.45
N TRP A 23 39.27 27.94 10.03
CA TRP A 23 40.03 28.92 9.26
C TRP A 23 39.81 29.03 7.76
N GLY A 24 39.45 30.24 7.37
CA GLY A 24 39.68 30.79 6.03
C GLY A 24 38.63 31.80 5.59
N MET A 25 38.73 33.08 6.05
CA MET A 25 37.99 34.20 5.43
C MET A 25 38.43 34.36 3.98
N LEU A 26 37.48 34.16 3.03
CA LEU A 26 37.53 34.78 1.71
C LEU A 26 36.10 35.19 1.35
N ALA A 27 35.85 36.50 1.35
CA ALA A 27 34.58 37.07 0.94
C ALA A 27 34.46 36.93 -0.59
N VAL A 28 33.71 35.94 -1.04
CA VAL A 28 33.23 35.85 -2.42
C VAL A 28 31.72 36.17 -2.37
N LEU A 29 31.39 37.34 -2.95
CA LEU A 29 30.02 37.78 -3.19
C LEU A 29 29.41 36.87 -4.26
N LEU A 30 28.91 35.69 -3.86
CA LEU A 30 28.12 34.81 -4.71
C LEU A 30 26.69 35.35 -4.70
N LEU A 31 26.28 35.91 -5.84
CA LEU A 31 24.91 36.09 -6.23
C LEU A 31 24.19 34.73 -6.04
N ALA A 32 23.50 34.57 -4.93
CA ALA A 32 22.60 33.46 -4.70
C ALA A 32 21.44 33.64 -5.66
N LEU A 33 21.55 33.07 -6.86
CA LEU A 33 20.40 32.69 -7.67
C LEU A 33 19.59 31.74 -6.79
N GLY A 34 18.53 32.28 -6.18
CA GLY A 34 17.63 31.53 -5.30
C GLY A 34 17.04 30.35 -6.08
N ALA A 35 17.63 29.17 -5.90
CA ALA A 35 16.92 27.95 -6.23
C ALA A 35 15.58 28.00 -5.47
N PRO A 36 14.44 27.74 -6.15
CA PRO A 36 13.17 27.71 -5.46
C PRO A 36 13.31 26.73 -4.27
N ALA A 37 13.26 27.27 -3.06
CA ALA A 37 13.24 26.43 -1.86
C ALA A 37 11.94 25.62 -1.93
N PHE A 38 12.03 24.37 -2.38
CA PHE A 38 10.90 23.46 -2.32
C PHE A 38 10.47 23.37 -0.87
N ALA A 39 9.21 23.76 -0.61
CA ALA A 39 8.68 23.76 0.74
C ALA A 39 8.64 22.30 1.24
N GLN A 40 9.53 21.98 2.17
CA GLN A 40 9.66 20.66 2.77
C GLN A 40 8.31 20.27 3.40
N PHE A 41 7.83 19.07 3.07
CA PHE A 41 6.66 18.48 3.71
C PHE A 41 7.07 17.83 5.03
N VAL A 42 6.34 18.15 6.09
CA VAL A 42 6.46 17.51 7.40
C VAL A 42 5.15 16.77 7.65
N PRO A 43 5.16 15.44 7.79
CA PRO A 43 3.95 14.66 8.02
C PRO A 43 3.32 15.00 9.38
N PRO A 44 2.01 14.74 9.56
CA PRO A 44 1.35 14.96 10.83
C PRO A 44 1.94 14.04 11.90
N GLN A 45 2.07 14.54 13.12
CA GLN A 45 2.57 13.78 14.25
C GLN A 45 1.46 13.61 15.29
N PRO A 46 1.13 12.37 15.72
CA PRO A 46 0.11 12.15 16.72
C PRO A 46 0.49 12.81 18.04
N LEU A 47 -0.44 13.51 18.66
CA LEU A 47 -0.32 14.10 19.99
C LEU A 47 -0.83 13.15 21.07
N ASN A 48 -1.78 12.29 20.73
CA ASN A 48 -2.34 11.28 21.60
C ASN A 48 -1.68 9.92 21.29
N PRO A 49 -1.77 8.93 22.22
CA PRO A 49 -1.39 7.57 21.91
C PRO A 49 -2.06 7.08 20.61
N ALA A 50 -1.37 6.19 19.90
CA ALA A 50 -1.95 5.53 18.73
C ALA A 50 -3.30 4.88 19.09
N VAL A 51 -4.13 4.63 18.08
CA VAL A 51 -5.34 3.81 18.23
C VAL A 51 -4.94 2.52 18.93
N GLY A 52 -5.44 2.34 20.14
CA GLY A 52 -5.13 1.16 20.96
C GLY A 52 -6.12 0.04 20.68
N ASP A 53 -5.84 -1.12 21.24
CA ASP A 53 -6.80 -2.21 21.22
C ASP A 53 -8.12 -1.77 21.87
N PRO A 54 -9.27 -2.10 21.27
CA PRO A 54 -10.54 -1.78 21.88
C PRO A 54 -10.66 -2.45 23.25
N SER A 55 -11.22 -1.73 24.20
CA SER A 55 -11.61 -2.33 25.49
C SER A 55 -12.84 -3.22 25.26
N LEU A 56 -12.61 -4.39 24.70
CA LEU A 56 -13.65 -5.40 24.48
C LEU A 56 -13.97 -6.14 25.78
N PRO A 57 -15.18 -6.63 25.96
CA PRO A 57 -15.56 -7.44 27.13
C PRO A 57 -14.61 -8.63 27.32
N ALA A 58 -14.35 -8.99 28.58
CA ALA A 58 -13.55 -10.17 28.88
C ALA A 58 -14.20 -11.42 28.25
N GLY A 59 -13.40 -12.18 27.48
CA GLY A 59 -13.90 -13.35 26.74
C GLY A 59 -14.39 -13.03 25.32
N TYR A 60 -14.20 -11.82 24.83
CA TYR A 60 -14.49 -11.49 23.42
C TYR A 60 -13.52 -12.27 22.52
N ASP A 61 -14.07 -13.23 21.79
CA ASP A 61 -13.37 -14.32 21.14
C ASP A 61 -13.61 -14.31 19.61
N ILE A 62 -13.87 -13.12 19.07
CA ILE A 62 -14.15 -12.91 17.66
C ILE A 62 -12.99 -12.14 17.05
N GLU A 63 -12.40 -12.69 15.98
CA GLU A 63 -11.45 -11.93 15.16
C GLU A 63 -12.17 -10.77 14.46
N ALA A 64 -11.53 -9.61 14.45
CA ALA A 64 -12.03 -8.46 13.71
C ALA A 64 -10.92 -7.87 12.86
N TRP A 65 -11.27 -7.44 11.67
CA TRP A 65 -10.40 -6.65 10.82
C TRP A 65 -11.19 -5.55 10.12
N LEU A 66 -10.55 -4.42 9.93
CA LEU A 66 -11.10 -3.32 9.14
C LEU A 66 -9.99 -2.57 8.42
N VAL A 67 -10.36 -2.00 7.29
CA VAL A 67 -9.56 -1.07 6.51
C VAL A 67 -10.27 0.25 6.54
N TYR A 68 -9.57 1.28 6.96
CA TYR A 68 -10.13 2.61 7.06
C TYR A 68 -9.17 3.68 6.59
N THR A 69 -9.72 4.84 6.28
CA THR A 69 -8.97 6.06 6.01
C THR A 69 -9.49 7.18 6.86
N TYR A 70 -8.69 8.21 7.01
CA TYR A 70 -9.12 9.43 7.67
C TYR A 70 -8.40 10.66 7.13
N GLU A 71 -8.97 11.80 7.38
CA GLU A 71 -8.46 13.08 6.92
C GLU A 71 -8.09 13.94 8.14
N ILE A 72 -6.90 14.55 8.10
CA ILE A 72 -6.43 15.49 9.13
C ILE A 72 -6.46 16.89 8.53
N ASP A 73 -7.14 17.80 9.20
CA ASP A 73 -7.23 19.21 8.79
C ASP A 73 -5.99 20.03 9.16
N THR A 74 -5.97 21.28 8.75
CA THR A 74 -4.89 22.23 9.03
C THR A 74 -4.74 22.59 10.52
N SER A 75 -5.68 22.21 11.37
CA SER A 75 -5.59 22.35 12.83
C SER A 75 -5.05 21.08 13.51
N GLY A 76 -4.85 20.00 12.77
CA GLY A 76 -4.42 18.70 13.27
C GLY A 76 -5.55 17.83 13.81
N LYS A 77 -6.81 18.13 13.48
CA LYS A 77 -7.98 17.33 13.88
C LYS A 77 -8.37 16.35 12.79
N VAL A 78 -8.85 15.18 13.18
CA VAL A 78 -9.50 14.25 12.26
C VAL A 78 -10.89 14.78 11.95
N VAL A 79 -11.13 15.15 10.68
CA VAL A 79 -12.40 15.73 10.21
C VAL A 79 -13.22 14.76 9.38
N ASN A 80 -12.62 13.72 8.86
CA ASN A 80 -13.32 12.65 8.15
C ASN A 80 -12.65 11.33 8.46
N ALA A 81 -13.44 10.26 8.69
CA ALA A 81 -12.92 8.91 8.92
C ALA A 81 -13.95 7.89 8.43
N GLU A 82 -13.54 7.00 7.54
CA GLU A 82 -14.43 6.05 6.85
C GLU A 82 -13.83 4.65 6.79
N ILE A 83 -14.70 3.64 6.92
CA ILE A 83 -14.36 2.23 6.74
C ILE A 83 -14.61 1.85 5.28
N HIS A 84 -13.60 1.25 4.64
CA HIS A 84 -13.70 0.77 3.26
C HIS A 84 -14.14 -0.69 3.18
N SER A 85 -13.62 -1.48 4.09
CA SER A 85 -13.97 -2.89 4.22
C SER A 85 -13.70 -3.37 5.64
N SER A 86 -14.49 -4.35 6.07
CA SER A 86 -14.35 -4.97 7.38
C SER A 86 -14.98 -6.36 7.34
N ASN A 87 -14.86 -7.09 8.42
CA ASN A 87 -15.62 -8.31 8.61
C ASN A 87 -16.98 -8.09 9.32
N GLY A 88 -17.38 -6.83 9.55
CA GLY A 88 -18.70 -6.48 10.07
C GLY A 88 -18.88 -6.64 11.59
N VAL A 89 -17.79 -6.68 12.36
CA VAL A 89 -17.86 -6.71 13.83
C VAL A 89 -18.09 -5.28 14.34
N LEU A 90 -19.35 -4.89 14.45
CA LEU A 90 -19.78 -3.51 14.70
C LEU A 90 -19.16 -2.88 15.95
N GLU A 91 -19.02 -3.63 17.04
CA GLU A 91 -18.43 -3.15 18.29
C GLU A 91 -16.97 -2.73 18.10
N VAL A 92 -16.21 -3.50 17.31
CA VAL A 92 -14.82 -3.18 17.01
C VAL A 92 -14.75 -2.00 16.04
N GLU A 93 -15.56 -2.01 14.99
CA GLU A 93 -15.64 -0.92 14.03
C GLU A 93 -15.94 0.41 14.72
N GLN A 94 -16.99 0.47 15.53
CA GLN A 94 -17.39 1.68 16.24
C GLN A 94 -16.31 2.14 17.22
N THR A 95 -15.71 1.22 17.97
CA THR A 95 -14.66 1.54 18.93
C THR A 95 -13.43 2.13 18.24
N ILE A 96 -12.95 1.46 17.19
CA ILE A 96 -11.78 1.94 16.43
C ILE A 96 -12.08 3.28 15.77
N MET A 97 -13.22 3.44 15.12
CA MET A 97 -13.57 4.69 14.44
C MET A 97 -13.77 5.85 15.43
N ASN A 98 -14.28 5.59 16.63
CA ASN A 98 -14.36 6.61 17.69
C ASN A 98 -12.96 7.02 18.18
N GLN A 99 -12.05 6.06 18.36
CA GLN A 99 -10.65 6.34 18.71
C GLN A 99 -9.96 7.15 17.62
N VAL A 100 -10.15 6.80 16.34
CA VAL A 100 -9.58 7.54 15.20
C VAL A 100 -10.09 8.98 15.20
N ARG A 101 -11.40 9.21 15.35
CA ARG A 101 -11.99 10.56 15.37
C ARG A 101 -11.54 11.39 16.56
N ALA A 102 -11.21 10.73 17.69
CA ALA A 102 -10.71 11.40 18.88
C ALA A 102 -9.21 11.74 18.82
N GLN A 103 -8.50 11.25 17.81
CA GLN A 103 -7.07 11.55 17.65
C GLN A 103 -6.83 13.03 17.31
N SER A 104 -5.73 13.55 17.83
CA SER A 104 -5.22 14.87 17.53
C SER A 104 -3.77 14.79 17.10
N PHE A 105 -3.39 15.64 16.16
CA PHE A 105 -2.06 15.66 15.57
C PHE A 105 -1.46 17.07 15.62
N LYS A 106 -0.15 17.16 15.64
CA LYS A 106 0.49 18.33 15.06
C LYS A 106 0.16 18.31 13.57
N PRO A 107 -0.35 19.40 12.98
CA PRO A 107 -0.76 19.39 11.58
C PRO A 107 0.41 19.07 10.67
N ALA A 108 0.11 18.48 9.51
CA ALA A 108 1.09 18.38 8.46
C ALA A 108 1.47 19.76 7.97
N MET A 109 2.75 19.97 7.67
CA MET A 109 3.26 21.27 7.24
C MET A 109 3.87 21.15 5.84
N ARG A 110 3.66 22.19 5.03
CA ARG A 110 4.39 22.38 3.78
C ARG A 110 5.13 23.73 3.87
N GLY A 111 6.43 23.64 4.16
CA GLY A 111 7.18 24.80 4.62
C GLY A 111 6.62 25.33 5.94
N SER A 112 6.16 26.59 5.97
CA SER A 112 5.53 27.22 7.13
C SER A 112 3.99 27.07 7.16
N ASN A 113 3.38 26.51 6.14
CA ASN A 113 1.91 26.46 6.02
C ASN A 113 1.37 25.10 6.46
N PRO A 114 0.40 25.05 7.38
CA PRO A 114 -0.30 23.81 7.69
C PRO A 114 -1.16 23.38 6.50
N VAL A 115 -1.13 22.09 6.18
CA VAL A 115 -1.87 21.51 5.07
C VAL A 115 -2.74 20.36 5.54
N LYS A 116 -3.88 20.21 4.88
CA LYS A 116 -4.77 19.09 5.03
C LYS A 116 -4.13 17.86 4.41
N VAL A 117 -4.22 16.70 5.07
CA VAL A 117 -3.69 15.45 4.57
C VAL A 117 -4.69 14.33 4.72
N PHE A 118 -4.61 13.41 3.79
CA PHE A 118 -5.34 12.16 3.81
C PHE A 118 -4.41 11.05 4.32
N VAL A 119 -4.92 10.20 5.20
CA VAL A 119 -4.16 9.08 5.79
C VAL A 119 -4.86 7.77 5.48
N GLY A 120 -4.14 6.82 4.95
CA GLY A 120 -4.60 5.47 4.67
C GLY A 120 -4.42 5.03 3.23
N PRO A 121 -4.84 3.80 2.91
CA PRO A 121 -5.60 2.89 3.79
C PRO A 121 -4.81 2.42 5.01
N VAL A 122 -5.46 2.42 6.17
CA VAL A 122 -4.93 1.89 7.42
C VAL A 122 -5.62 0.58 7.72
N PHE A 123 -4.83 -0.45 8.00
CA PHE A 123 -5.32 -1.76 8.39
C PHE A 123 -5.31 -1.90 9.90
N TYR A 124 -6.40 -2.37 10.43
CA TYR A 124 -6.51 -2.78 11.82
C TYR A 124 -6.95 -4.25 11.89
N THR A 125 -6.30 -5.02 12.75
CA THR A 125 -6.68 -6.40 13.03
C THR A 125 -6.71 -6.63 14.53
N TRP A 126 -7.82 -7.21 15.00
CA TRP A 126 -7.94 -7.82 16.31
C TRP A 126 -7.82 -9.33 16.12
N ILE A 127 -6.70 -9.89 16.52
CA ILE A 127 -6.37 -11.29 16.32
C ILE A 127 -6.58 -12.03 17.64
N VAL A 128 -7.37 -13.10 17.59
CA VAL A 128 -7.56 -14.03 18.68
C VAL A 128 -6.67 -15.25 18.45
N ASP A 129 -6.04 -15.76 19.51
CA ASP A 129 -5.19 -16.95 19.41
C ASP A 129 -6.04 -18.22 19.32
N LYS A 130 -6.65 -18.42 18.16
CA LYS A 130 -7.46 -19.58 17.80
C LYS A 130 -6.82 -20.39 16.67
N PRO A 131 -7.14 -21.69 16.56
CA PRO A 131 -6.82 -22.47 15.38
C PRO A 131 -7.32 -21.81 14.09
N ARG A 132 -6.61 -22.02 12.98
CA ARG A 132 -7.02 -21.57 11.65
C ARG A 132 -8.09 -22.52 11.13
N GLU A 133 -9.32 -22.21 11.42
CA GLU A 133 -10.47 -22.99 10.95
C GLU A 133 -11.36 -22.09 10.10
N LEU A 134 -11.89 -22.65 9.04
CA LEU A 134 -12.97 -22.02 8.28
C LEU A 134 -14.28 -22.30 9.03
N SER A 135 -15.16 -21.32 9.09
CA SER A 135 -16.52 -21.57 9.55
C SER A 135 -17.19 -22.58 8.62
N PRO A 136 -18.06 -23.47 9.13
CA PRO A 136 -18.67 -24.51 8.31
C PRO A 136 -19.35 -23.99 7.04
N ASP A 137 -20.10 -22.88 7.17
CA ASP A 137 -20.82 -22.27 6.05
C ASP A 137 -19.84 -21.69 5.01
N PHE A 138 -18.75 -21.07 5.48
CA PHE A 138 -17.70 -20.56 4.59
C PHE A 138 -16.99 -21.72 3.89
N ASP A 139 -16.57 -22.75 4.61
CA ASP A 139 -15.83 -23.89 4.04
C ASP A 139 -16.64 -24.59 2.97
N GLN A 140 -17.92 -24.90 3.23
CA GLN A 140 -18.79 -25.52 2.25
C GLN A 140 -18.86 -24.72 0.95
N MET A 141 -19.15 -23.42 1.03
CA MET A 141 -19.24 -22.56 -0.15
C MET A 141 -17.88 -22.38 -0.82
N TYR A 142 -16.81 -22.33 -0.06
CA TYR A 142 -15.44 -22.19 -0.59
C TYR A 142 -15.03 -23.43 -1.39
N GLN A 143 -15.34 -24.62 -0.92
CA GLN A 143 -15.12 -25.88 -1.64
C GLN A 143 -15.97 -25.95 -2.91
N GLU A 144 -17.26 -25.52 -2.85
CA GLU A 144 -18.13 -25.43 -4.01
C GLU A 144 -17.55 -24.49 -5.08
N ALA A 145 -17.09 -23.30 -4.68
CA ALA A 145 -16.48 -22.34 -5.61
C ALA A 145 -15.22 -22.93 -6.29
N TRP A 146 -14.38 -23.67 -5.56
CA TRP A 146 -13.24 -24.34 -6.16
C TRP A 146 -13.63 -25.51 -7.05
N ALA A 147 -14.68 -26.24 -6.73
CA ALA A 147 -15.20 -27.31 -7.60
C ALA A 147 -15.67 -26.73 -8.93
N LEU A 148 -16.44 -25.63 -8.92
CA LEU A 148 -16.87 -24.91 -10.12
C LEU A 148 -15.67 -24.36 -10.91
N PHE A 149 -14.73 -23.73 -10.23
CA PHE A 149 -13.49 -23.23 -10.85
C PHE A 149 -12.72 -24.34 -11.57
N ASN A 150 -12.57 -25.52 -10.94
CA ASN A 150 -11.87 -26.67 -11.53
C ASN A 150 -12.67 -27.34 -12.64
N ALA A 151 -13.99 -27.11 -12.72
CA ALA A 151 -14.85 -27.55 -13.81
C ALA A 151 -14.96 -26.49 -14.95
N ASP A 152 -14.11 -25.45 -14.92
CA ASP A 152 -14.10 -24.31 -15.85
C ASP A 152 -15.40 -23.46 -15.83
N ASP A 153 -16.27 -23.65 -14.83
CA ASP A 153 -17.43 -22.78 -14.57
C ASP A 153 -17.00 -21.57 -13.71
N TYR A 154 -16.33 -20.60 -14.35
CA TYR A 154 -15.79 -19.44 -13.67
C TYR A 154 -16.88 -18.45 -13.24
N ASP A 155 -17.98 -18.37 -13.98
CA ASP A 155 -19.11 -17.50 -13.63
C ASP A 155 -19.84 -18.05 -12.37
N GLY A 156 -20.09 -19.35 -12.31
CA GLY A 156 -20.61 -20.00 -11.12
C GLY A 156 -19.69 -19.84 -9.90
N ALA A 157 -18.40 -20.02 -10.09
CA ALA A 157 -17.41 -19.80 -9.03
C ALA A 157 -17.39 -18.34 -8.54
N PHE A 158 -17.55 -17.38 -9.44
CA PHE A 158 -17.61 -15.94 -9.10
C PHE A 158 -18.87 -15.61 -8.29
N ASP A 159 -20.03 -16.16 -8.67
CA ASP A 159 -21.27 -15.97 -7.93
C ASP A 159 -21.17 -16.48 -6.49
N ILE A 160 -20.51 -17.64 -6.29
CA ILE A 160 -20.24 -18.16 -4.96
C ILE A 160 -19.22 -17.27 -4.21
N ALA A 161 -18.17 -16.80 -4.87
CA ALA A 161 -17.21 -15.86 -4.27
C ALA A 161 -17.89 -14.55 -3.82
N ALA A 162 -18.86 -14.05 -4.60
CA ALA A 162 -19.64 -12.87 -4.22
C ALA A 162 -20.52 -13.13 -2.98
N LYS A 163 -21.11 -14.32 -2.85
CA LYS A 163 -21.85 -14.74 -1.64
C LYS A 163 -20.92 -14.86 -0.44
N LEU A 164 -19.74 -15.50 -0.59
CA LEU A 164 -18.71 -15.59 0.44
C LEU A 164 -18.31 -14.20 0.95
N LYS A 165 -18.13 -13.23 0.04
CA LYS A 165 -17.85 -11.84 0.38
C LYS A 165 -18.95 -11.21 1.25
N GLY A 166 -20.19 -11.64 1.11
CA GLY A 166 -21.36 -11.17 1.86
C GLY A 166 -21.49 -11.76 3.27
N ILE A 167 -20.76 -12.81 3.63
CA ILE A 167 -20.83 -13.43 4.97
C ILE A 167 -20.30 -12.43 6.02
N PRO A 168 -21.11 -12.03 7.00
CA PRO A 168 -20.63 -11.16 8.08
C PRO A 168 -19.73 -11.92 9.06
N GLY A 169 -18.82 -11.23 9.72
CA GLY A 169 -17.95 -11.81 10.73
C GLY A 169 -16.84 -12.74 10.20
N ARG A 170 -16.58 -12.73 8.88
CA ARG A 170 -15.47 -13.51 8.31
C ARG A 170 -14.17 -13.25 9.05
N SER A 171 -13.46 -14.31 9.42
CA SER A 171 -12.13 -14.20 9.98
C SER A 171 -11.13 -13.64 8.95
N ALA A 172 -9.98 -13.15 9.41
CA ALA A 172 -8.92 -12.74 8.51
C ALA A 172 -8.38 -13.91 7.67
N TYR A 173 -8.44 -15.15 8.20
CA TYR A 173 -8.09 -16.35 7.45
C TYR A 173 -9.06 -16.62 6.29
N GLU A 174 -10.36 -16.50 6.54
CA GLU A 174 -11.39 -16.63 5.49
C GLU A 174 -11.26 -15.52 4.44
N GLU A 175 -10.95 -14.30 4.86
CA GLU A 175 -10.69 -13.21 3.92
C GLU A 175 -9.48 -13.51 3.03
N VAL A 176 -8.36 -14.00 3.59
CA VAL A 176 -7.21 -14.43 2.79
C VAL A 176 -7.59 -15.51 1.77
N LYS A 177 -8.39 -16.51 2.19
CA LYS A 177 -8.87 -17.57 1.29
C LYS A 177 -9.72 -17.01 0.15
N LEU A 178 -10.63 -16.08 0.47
CA LEU A 178 -11.47 -15.41 -0.52
C LEU A 178 -10.62 -14.58 -1.50
N GLN A 179 -9.63 -13.86 -1.02
CA GLN A 179 -8.74 -13.08 -1.88
C GLN A 179 -7.93 -13.98 -2.84
N VAL A 180 -7.45 -15.13 -2.40
CA VAL A 180 -6.75 -16.10 -3.26
C VAL A 180 -7.68 -16.68 -4.32
N LEU A 181 -8.93 -16.99 -3.98
CA LEU A 181 -9.95 -17.44 -4.95
C LEU A 181 -10.25 -16.34 -5.99
N ALA A 182 -10.47 -15.12 -5.53
CA ALA A 182 -10.72 -13.97 -6.40
C ALA A 182 -9.55 -13.68 -7.35
N ALA A 183 -8.31 -13.80 -6.86
CA ALA A 183 -7.11 -13.70 -7.70
C ALA A 183 -7.08 -14.79 -8.78
N SER A 184 -7.44 -16.03 -8.44
CA SER A 184 -7.49 -17.14 -9.37
C SER A 184 -8.52 -16.91 -10.48
N LEU A 185 -9.70 -16.39 -10.12
CA LEU A 185 -10.76 -16.01 -11.07
C LEU A 185 -10.29 -14.88 -11.99
N SER A 186 -9.70 -13.81 -11.43
CA SER A 186 -9.15 -12.70 -12.21
C SER A 186 -8.09 -13.15 -13.20
N SER A 187 -7.24 -14.10 -12.81
CA SER A 187 -6.24 -14.70 -13.69
C SER A 187 -6.88 -15.41 -14.89
N ARG A 188 -7.99 -16.12 -14.70
CA ARG A 188 -8.72 -16.80 -15.79
C ARG A 188 -9.34 -15.82 -16.79
N TRP A 189 -9.76 -14.66 -16.33
CA TRP A 189 -10.26 -13.59 -17.20
C TRP A 189 -9.17 -12.69 -17.78
N ASN A 190 -7.90 -13.02 -17.56
CA ASN A 190 -6.74 -12.20 -17.95
C ASN A 190 -6.78 -10.78 -17.39
N ASP A 191 -7.44 -10.58 -16.24
CA ASP A 191 -7.43 -9.32 -15.52
C ASP A 191 -6.26 -9.28 -14.53
N SER A 192 -5.07 -9.01 -15.08
CA SER A 192 -3.83 -8.94 -14.30
C SER A 192 -3.83 -7.82 -13.24
N ALA A 193 -4.68 -6.80 -13.41
CA ALA A 193 -4.79 -5.71 -12.43
C ALA A 193 -5.58 -6.19 -11.19
N ALA A 194 -6.74 -6.80 -11.40
CA ALA A 194 -7.53 -7.36 -10.32
C ALA A 194 -6.81 -8.53 -9.63
N GLU A 195 -6.14 -9.41 -10.40
CA GLU A 195 -5.33 -10.49 -9.85
C GLU A 195 -4.26 -9.96 -8.88
N LEU A 196 -3.49 -8.95 -9.32
CA LEU A 196 -2.46 -8.31 -8.50
C LEU A 196 -3.05 -7.73 -7.21
N GLN A 197 -4.14 -6.97 -7.32
CA GLN A 197 -4.80 -6.35 -6.17
C GLN A 197 -5.26 -7.38 -5.14
N HIS A 198 -5.86 -8.49 -5.58
CA HIS A 198 -6.31 -9.55 -4.69
C HIS A 198 -5.14 -10.27 -4.00
N LEU A 199 -4.06 -10.56 -4.72
CA LEU A 199 -2.88 -11.19 -4.14
C LEU A 199 -2.17 -10.28 -3.15
N GLU A 200 -2.01 -9.00 -3.47
CA GLU A 200 -1.43 -7.99 -2.56
C GLU A 200 -2.25 -7.88 -1.28
N ARG A 201 -3.58 -7.90 -1.40
CA ARG A 201 -4.48 -7.90 -0.25
C ARG A 201 -4.28 -9.11 0.66
N ALA A 202 -4.18 -10.31 0.11
CA ALA A 202 -3.92 -11.54 0.87
C ALA A 202 -2.58 -11.48 1.60
N VAL A 203 -1.53 -10.98 0.92
CA VAL A 203 -0.19 -10.81 1.50
C VAL A 203 -0.18 -9.77 2.61
N GLU A 204 -0.94 -8.70 2.47
CA GLU A 204 -1.03 -7.64 3.48
C GLU A 204 -1.62 -8.15 4.79
N LEU A 205 -2.72 -8.89 4.75
CA LEU A 205 -3.32 -9.53 5.92
C LEU A 205 -2.33 -10.47 6.62
N GLN A 206 -1.57 -11.27 5.86
CA GLN A 206 -0.52 -12.12 6.40
C GLN A 206 0.60 -11.30 7.06
N THR A 207 1.03 -10.19 6.44
CA THR A 207 2.10 -9.32 6.96
C THR A 207 1.70 -8.70 8.30
N LEU A 208 0.45 -8.28 8.45
CA LEU A 208 -0.09 -7.78 9.71
C LEU A 208 -0.06 -8.85 10.82
N ALA A 209 -0.45 -10.08 10.47
CA ALA A 209 -0.38 -11.20 11.40
C ALA A 209 1.06 -11.51 11.82
N ASP A 210 2.02 -11.49 10.89
CA ASP A 210 3.44 -11.73 11.17
C ASP A 210 4.01 -10.67 12.13
N GLY A 211 3.64 -9.40 11.94
CA GLY A 211 4.00 -8.30 12.82
C GLY A 211 3.53 -8.49 14.26
N ASN A 212 2.42 -9.20 14.45
CA ASN A 212 1.85 -9.57 15.73
C ASN A 212 2.37 -10.93 16.29
N ARG A 213 3.48 -11.45 15.79
CA ARG A 213 4.12 -12.73 16.18
C ARG A 213 3.39 -14.00 15.74
N PHE A 214 2.46 -13.90 14.81
CA PHE A 214 1.74 -15.05 14.26
C PHE A 214 2.29 -15.41 12.86
N ARG A 215 3.60 -15.68 12.80
CA ARG A 215 4.28 -16.03 11.55
C ARG A 215 3.58 -17.19 10.85
N ASN A 216 3.35 -17.04 9.55
CA ASN A 216 2.60 -18.03 8.72
C ASN A 216 1.18 -18.33 9.24
N ARG A 217 0.55 -17.36 9.91
CA ARG A 217 -0.76 -17.57 10.51
C ARG A 217 -1.85 -17.91 9.48
N TYR A 218 -1.90 -17.19 8.38
CA TYR A 218 -2.98 -17.35 7.38
C TYR A 218 -2.52 -18.05 6.11
N ILE A 219 -1.26 -17.93 5.74
CA ILE A 219 -0.67 -18.53 4.55
C ILE A 219 0.59 -19.30 4.96
N GLU A 220 0.68 -20.54 4.57
CA GLU A 220 1.88 -21.33 4.81
C GLU A 220 3.07 -20.77 4.03
N GLN A 221 4.28 -20.91 4.56
CA GLN A 221 5.50 -20.31 4.01
C GLN A 221 5.70 -20.64 2.51
N LYS A 222 5.51 -21.90 2.12
CA LYS A 222 5.65 -22.32 0.71
C LYS A 222 4.64 -21.61 -0.19
N GLN A 223 3.37 -21.57 0.23
CA GLN A 223 2.30 -20.91 -0.51
C GLN A 223 2.50 -19.39 -0.55
N TYR A 224 2.97 -18.79 0.53
CA TYR A 224 3.27 -17.36 0.60
C TYR A 224 4.36 -16.96 -0.40
N LEU A 225 5.43 -17.75 -0.51
CA LEU A 225 6.48 -17.51 -1.50
C LEU A 225 5.98 -17.65 -2.95
N LEU A 226 5.07 -18.59 -3.24
CA LEU A 226 4.44 -18.71 -4.56
C LEU A 226 3.54 -17.52 -4.89
N ILE A 227 2.80 -17.02 -3.92
CA ILE A 227 1.99 -15.80 -4.07
C ILE A 227 2.90 -14.60 -4.34
N LEU A 228 3.98 -14.42 -3.58
CA LEU A 228 4.95 -13.35 -3.83
C LEU A 228 5.62 -13.48 -5.21
N GLU A 229 5.96 -14.69 -5.66
CA GLU A 229 6.49 -14.93 -7.01
C GLU A 229 5.49 -14.49 -8.09
N ARG A 230 4.19 -14.77 -7.89
CA ARG A 230 3.15 -14.33 -8.82
C ARG A 230 2.95 -12.82 -8.81
N ILE A 231 2.91 -12.19 -7.63
CA ILE A 231 2.88 -10.71 -7.49
C ILE A 231 4.08 -10.09 -8.23
N HIS A 232 5.30 -10.57 -7.96
CA HIS A 232 6.50 -10.11 -8.63
C HIS A 232 6.40 -10.22 -10.15
N THR A 233 5.91 -11.35 -10.66
CA THR A 233 5.72 -11.57 -12.09
C THR A 233 4.72 -10.57 -12.68
N LEU A 234 3.55 -10.39 -12.05
CA LEU A 234 2.54 -9.43 -12.49
C LEU A 234 3.05 -7.99 -12.47
N GLN A 235 3.82 -7.61 -11.46
CA GLN A 235 4.44 -6.30 -11.36
C GLN A 235 5.44 -6.07 -12.51
N LEU A 236 6.25 -7.08 -12.88
CA LEU A 236 7.14 -7.01 -14.04
C LEU A 236 6.38 -6.90 -15.36
N GLU A 237 5.34 -7.71 -15.57
CA GLU A 237 4.47 -7.68 -16.76
C GLU A 237 3.80 -6.32 -16.93
N ARG A 238 3.53 -5.63 -15.84
CA ARG A 238 2.94 -4.27 -15.80
C ARG A 238 3.98 -3.16 -15.77
N SER A 239 5.25 -3.47 -15.98
CA SER A 239 6.38 -2.51 -15.97
C SER A 239 6.59 -1.78 -14.63
N MET A 240 6.09 -2.34 -13.53
CA MET A 240 6.23 -1.81 -12.17
C MET A 240 7.53 -2.31 -11.52
N LEU A 241 8.68 -2.01 -12.13
CA LEU A 241 9.98 -2.59 -11.76
C LEU A 241 10.38 -2.32 -10.30
N ALA A 242 10.12 -1.11 -9.78
CA ALA A 242 10.47 -0.75 -8.42
C ALA A 242 9.61 -1.49 -7.38
N ASP A 243 8.31 -1.72 -7.68
CA ASP A 243 7.44 -2.52 -6.84
C ASP A 243 7.86 -3.99 -6.87
N ALA A 244 8.21 -4.51 -8.06
CA ALA A 244 8.76 -5.85 -8.22
C ALA A 244 10.07 -6.04 -7.43
N SER A 245 10.96 -5.03 -7.39
CA SER A 245 12.16 -5.07 -6.54
C SER A 245 11.81 -5.21 -5.07
N THR A 246 10.86 -4.43 -4.58
CA THR A 246 10.38 -4.51 -3.19
C THR A 246 9.79 -5.90 -2.87
N THR A 247 9.05 -6.47 -3.80
CA THR A 247 8.49 -7.82 -3.64
C THR A 247 9.60 -8.88 -3.63
N LEU A 248 10.61 -8.74 -4.48
CA LEU A 248 11.78 -9.63 -4.49
C LEU A 248 12.55 -9.57 -3.16
N ASP A 249 12.73 -8.39 -2.58
CA ASP A 249 13.37 -8.23 -1.26
C ASP A 249 12.58 -8.97 -0.16
N LYS A 250 11.23 -8.90 -0.19
CA LYS A 250 10.39 -9.70 0.71
C LYS A 250 10.58 -11.19 0.50
N MET A 251 10.64 -11.66 -0.75
CA MET A 251 10.89 -13.07 -1.07
C MET A 251 12.23 -13.54 -0.54
N ILE A 252 13.29 -12.74 -0.69
CA ILE A 252 14.64 -13.04 -0.18
C ILE A 252 14.63 -13.13 1.34
N ALA A 253 13.96 -12.20 2.02
CA ALA A 253 13.86 -12.19 3.48
C ALA A 253 13.08 -13.42 4.02
N TYR A 254 12.12 -13.92 3.27
CA TYR A 254 11.26 -15.03 3.68
C TYR A 254 11.81 -16.42 3.32
N GLY A 255 12.51 -16.54 2.20
CA GLY A 255 12.94 -17.83 1.61
C GLY A 255 14.33 -17.81 1.01
N ALA A 256 15.31 -17.17 1.68
CA ALA A 256 16.67 -17.04 1.19
C ALA A 256 17.25 -18.39 0.70
N GLY A 257 17.73 -18.42 -0.55
CA GLY A 257 18.38 -19.57 -1.16
C GLY A 257 17.47 -20.63 -1.78
N GLY A 258 16.14 -20.44 -1.75
CA GLY A 258 15.18 -21.34 -2.39
C GLY A 258 15.09 -21.16 -3.91
N GLU A 259 14.66 -22.21 -4.60
CA GLU A 259 14.51 -22.22 -6.07
C GLU A 259 13.54 -21.15 -6.58
N VAL A 260 12.44 -20.91 -5.84
CA VAL A 260 11.45 -19.85 -6.15
C VAL A 260 12.12 -18.47 -6.17
N VAL A 261 12.97 -18.19 -5.19
CA VAL A 261 13.70 -16.91 -5.09
C VAL A 261 14.73 -16.79 -6.21
N ALA A 262 15.42 -17.90 -6.57
CA ALA A 262 16.38 -17.89 -7.67
C ALA A 262 15.69 -17.56 -9.01
N ARG A 263 14.56 -18.20 -9.33
CA ARG A 263 13.78 -17.89 -10.53
C ARG A 263 13.30 -16.44 -10.57
N ALA A 264 12.83 -15.90 -9.44
CA ALA A 264 12.39 -14.52 -9.35
C ALA A 264 13.54 -13.54 -9.59
N LYS A 265 14.74 -13.81 -9.05
CA LYS A 265 15.96 -13.01 -9.31
C LYS A 265 16.31 -12.98 -10.80
N ASP A 266 16.31 -14.12 -11.46
CA ASP A 266 16.65 -14.21 -12.88
C ASP A 266 15.64 -13.45 -13.74
N LYS A 267 14.34 -13.59 -13.46
CA LYS A 267 13.29 -12.80 -14.13
C LYS A 267 13.50 -11.30 -13.92
N HIS A 268 13.79 -10.89 -12.68
CA HIS A 268 13.99 -9.48 -12.33
C HIS A 268 15.20 -8.89 -13.07
N LEU A 269 16.33 -9.58 -13.11
CA LEU A 269 17.53 -9.13 -13.81
C LEU A 269 17.30 -8.96 -15.31
N ASN A 270 16.54 -9.85 -15.94
CA ASN A 270 16.18 -9.72 -17.34
C ASN A 270 15.26 -8.52 -17.58
N ALA A 271 14.22 -8.36 -16.75
CA ALA A 271 13.30 -7.22 -16.84
C ALA A 271 14.01 -5.89 -16.59
N ASP A 272 14.92 -5.78 -15.62
CA ASP A 272 15.72 -4.57 -15.37
C ASP A 272 16.60 -4.22 -16.58
N ARG A 273 17.22 -5.22 -17.24
CA ARG A 273 18.01 -5.01 -18.44
C ARG A 273 17.16 -4.46 -19.60
N ASP A 274 15.96 -5.03 -19.80
CA ASP A 274 15.05 -4.58 -20.84
C ASP A 274 14.49 -3.20 -20.55
N PHE A 275 14.14 -2.94 -19.29
CA PHE A 275 13.70 -1.64 -18.80
C PHE A 275 14.75 -0.55 -19.09
N ARG A 276 16.04 -0.80 -18.80
CA ARG A 276 17.13 0.15 -19.08
C ARG A 276 17.31 0.45 -20.57
N ARG A 277 17.02 -0.50 -21.44
CA ARG A 277 17.14 -0.34 -22.92
C ARG A 277 15.94 0.38 -23.53
N THR A 278 14.80 0.35 -22.87
CA THR A 278 13.55 0.95 -23.38
C THR A 278 13.54 2.44 -23.05
N PRO A 279 13.47 3.36 -24.03
CA PRO A 279 13.56 4.80 -23.76
C PRO A 279 12.35 5.35 -23.03
N ASP A 280 11.17 4.79 -23.25
CA ASP A 280 9.90 5.17 -22.63
C ASP A 280 9.16 3.91 -22.16
N VAL A 281 8.92 3.81 -20.84
CA VAL A 281 8.19 2.69 -20.23
C VAL A 281 6.88 3.23 -19.69
N ALA A 282 5.78 2.75 -20.25
CA ALA A 282 4.44 3.14 -19.85
C ALA A 282 3.83 2.15 -18.84
N ILE A 283 3.24 2.69 -17.77
CA ILE A 283 2.47 1.95 -16.77
C ILE A 283 1.02 2.42 -16.86
N SER A 284 0.09 1.49 -17.10
CA SER A 284 -1.33 1.81 -17.07
C SER A 284 -1.82 2.02 -15.64
N GLY A 285 -2.47 3.14 -15.39
CA GLY A 285 -3.10 3.48 -14.13
C GLY A 285 -4.61 3.63 -14.26
N GLU A 286 -5.33 3.22 -13.21
CA GLU A 286 -6.75 3.51 -13.03
C GLU A 286 -6.98 3.98 -11.59
N LEU A 287 -7.64 5.13 -11.43
CA LEU A 287 -7.98 5.65 -10.11
C LEU A 287 -9.07 4.79 -9.49
N THR A 288 -8.69 3.96 -8.54
CA THR A 288 -9.64 3.18 -7.74
C THR A 288 -10.21 4.03 -6.61
N PRO A 289 -11.50 3.90 -6.27
CA PRO A 289 -12.09 4.72 -5.22
C PRO A 289 -11.40 4.41 -3.88
N ILE A 290 -10.96 5.45 -3.20
CA ILE A 290 -10.36 5.33 -1.87
C ILE A 290 -11.43 4.85 -0.88
N TYR A 291 -12.69 5.27 -1.09
CA TYR A 291 -13.88 4.81 -0.37
C TYR A 291 -15.11 4.85 -1.29
N ARG A 292 -16.21 4.22 -0.88
CA ARG A 292 -17.42 4.12 -1.70
C ARG A 292 -17.96 5.50 -2.07
N GLY A 293 -17.90 5.85 -3.35
CA GLY A 293 -18.32 7.16 -3.87
C GLY A 293 -17.31 8.29 -3.66
N GLY A 294 -16.14 7.99 -3.09
CA GLY A 294 -15.08 8.96 -2.85
C GLY A 294 -14.16 9.20 -4.07
N PRO A 295 -13.15 10.08 -3.88
CA PRO A 295 -12.14 10.30 -4.88
C PRO A 295 -11.37 9.01 -5.16
N GLY A 296 -10.84 8.88 -6.36
CA GLY A 296 -9.95 7.80 -6.73
C GLY A 296 -8.50 8.16 -6.45
N ALA A 297 -7.72 7.16 -6.11
CA ALA A 297 -6.27 7.26 -6.04
C ALA A 297 -5.61 6.06 -6.73
N TRP A 298 -4.38 6.28 -7.13
CA TRP A 298 -3.49 5.26 -7.67
C TRP A 298 -2.06 5.65 -7.35
N GLU A 299 -1.23 4.68 -6.99
CA GLU A 299 0.18 4.93 -6.71
C GLU A 299 1.09 3.88 -7.35
N THR A 300 2.31 4.27 -7.65
CA THR A 300 3.39 3.36 -8.05
C THR A 300 4.75 3.94 -7.68
N ARG A 301 5.72 3.06 -7.46
CA ARG A 301 7.11 3.45 -7.25
C ARG A 301 7.78 3.79 -8.57
N LEU A 302 8.62 4.81 -8.54
CA LEU A 302 9.38 5.23 -9.72
C LEU A 302 10.73 4.50 -9.78
N SER A 303 11.02 3.96 -10.95
CA SER A 303 12.33 3.39 -11.29
C SER A 303 13.23 4.37 -12.05
N ARG A 304 12.67 5.51 -12.51
CA ARG A 304 13.36 6.58 -13.24
C ARG A 304 13.04 7.94 -12.65
N GLY A 305 13.99 8.84 -12.80
CA GLY A 305 13.84 10.21 -12.29
C GLY A 305 13.08 11.16 -13.22
N LEU A 306 12.73 10.75 -14.44
CA LEU A 306 11.96 11.56 -15.39
C LEU A 306 10.67 10.82 -15.75
N PHE A 307 9.50 11.49 -15.62
CA PHE A 307 8.21 10.86 -15.85
C PHE A 307 7.12 11.85 -16.25
N SER A 308 6.05 11.36 -16.87
CA SER A 308 4.90 12.17 -17.28
C SER A 308 3.61 11.36 -17.24
N LEU A 309 2.47 12.03 -17.25
CA LEU A 309 1.15 11.41 -17.44
C LEU A 309 0.60 11.74 -18.83
N SER A 310 0.01 10.75 -19.46
CA SER A 310 -0.67 10.93 -20.75
C SER A 310 -1.95 10.09 -20.84
N GLY A 311 -2.71 10.23 -21.93
CA GLY A 311 -3.87 9.40 -22.24
C GLY A 311 -4.97 9.44 -21.17
N VAL A 312 -5.10 10.55 -20.43
CA VAL A 312 -6.06 10.70 -19.35
C VAL A 312 -7.48 10.65 -19.89
N ARG A 313 -8.25 9.66 -19.40
CA ARG A 313 -9.67 9.48 -19.68
C ARG A 313 -10.44 9.60 -18.36
N GLY A 314 -10.98 10.76 -18.09
CA GLY A 314 -11.61 11.13 -16.83
C GLY A 314 -11.01 12.42 -16.28
N LYS A 315 -10.91 12.54 -14.94
CA LYS A 315 -10.42 13.75 -14.27
C LYS A 315 -9.33 13.39 -13.25
N VAL A 316 -8.15 13.95 -13.46
CA VAL A 316 -7.06 14.00 -12.47
C VAL A 316 -7.15 15.33 -11.75
N ASP A 317 -7.21 15.32 -10.43
CA ASP A 317 -7.26 16.52 -9.57
C ASP A 317 -5.87 16.92 -9.09
N GLY A 318 -4.94 15.95 -8.97
CA GLY A 318 -3.58 16.21 -8.53
C GLY A 318 -2.67 15.00 -8.67
N ALA A 319 -1.39 15.27 -8.58
CA ALA A 319 -0.34 14.26 -8.47
C ALA A 319 0.67 14.69 -7.40
N LEU A 320 1.15 13.73 -6.61
CA LEU A 320 2.10 13.93 -5.53
C LEU A 320 3.30 12.99 -5.75
N LEU A 321 4.49 13.56 -5.72
CA LEU A 321 5.75 12.79 -5.67
C LEU A 321 6.18 12.69 -4.21
N SER A 322 6.21 11.48 -3.65
CA SER A 322 6.67 11.20 -2.29
C SER A 322 7.95 10.39 -2.32
N CYS A 323 8.99 10.89 -1.68
CA CYS A 323 10.32 10.27 -1.62
C CYS A 323 10.84 10.23 -0.17
N ALA A 324 11.93 9.52 0.07
CA ALA A 324 12.55 9.46 1.39
C ALA A 324 12.96 10.85 1.95
N GLN A 325 13.21 11.82 1.08
CA GLN A 325 13.63 13.16 1.43
C GLN A 325 12.47 14.16 1.63
N GLY A 326 11.27 13.82 1.18
CA GLY A 326 10.08 14.66 1.30
C GLY A 326 9.10 14.48 0.14
N ASP A 327 8.10 15.35 0.11
CA ASP A 327 7.02 15.30 -0.88
C ASP A 327 7.04 16.55 -1.76
N LEU A 328 6.64 16.37 -3.02
CA LEU A 328 6.52 17.45 -4.00
C LEU A 328 5.16 17.36 -4.70
N GLN A 329 4.34 18.41 -4.56
CA GLN A 329 3.10 18.53 -5.33
C GLN A 329 3.44 18.79 -6.79
N LEU A 330 2.93 17.96 -7.68
CA LEU A 330 3.12 18.09 -9.11
C LEU A 330 1.97 18.90 -9.72
N GLN A 331 2.30 19.84 -10.59
CA GLN A 331 1.27 20.56 -11.35
C GLN A 331 0.70 19.65 -12.44
N PHE A 332 -0.63 19.59 -12.50
CA PHE A 332 -1.33 18.89 -13.57
C PHE A 332 -2.44 19.77 -14.16
N PRO A 333 -2.60 19.85 -15.50
CA PRO A 333 -1.74 19.24 -16.51
C PRO A 333 -0.35 19.86 -16.56
N ALA A 334 0.66 19.02 -16.84
CA ALA A 334 2.04 19.46 -17.03
C ALA A 334 2.33 19.70 -18.53
N LEU A 335 3.09 20.74 -18.82
CA LEU A 335 3.59 21.00 -20.18
C LEU A 335 4.82 20.16 -20.49
N ASP A 336 5.67 19.95 -19.47
CA ASP A 336 6.92 19.20 -19.56
C ASP A 336 6.88 17.98 -18.62
N PRO A 337 7.68 16.94 -18.91
CA PRO A 337 7.86 15.84 -17.98
C PRO A 337 8.38 16.31 -16.62
N TRP A 338 7.83 15.71 -15.56
CA TRP A 338 8.32 15.95 -14.20
C TRP A 338 9.66 15.27 -13.97
N ARG A 339 10.46 15.88 -13.12
CA ARG A 339 11.76 15.36 -12.72
C ARG A 339 11.84 15.17 -11.20
N VAL A 340 12.28 13.99 -10.79
CA VAL A 340 12.66 13.74 -9.40
C VAL A 340 13.82 14.69 -9.05
N PRO A 341 13.74 15.45 -7.95
CA PRO A 341 14.84 16.33 -7.52
C PRO A 341 16.15 15.55 -7.32
N ALA A 342 17.27 16.20 -7.63
CA ALA A 342 18.59 15.58 -7.48
C ALA A 342 18.82 15.14 -6.02
N GLY A 343 19.31 13.91 -5.84
CA GLY A 343 19.56 13.33 -4.50
C GLY A 343 18.34 12.74 -3.83
N TRP A 344 17.14 12.85 -4.42
CA TRP A 344 15.95 12.17 -3.90
C TRP A 344 15.91 10.71 -4.38
N ASN A 345 15.47 9.83 -3.49
CA ASN A 345 15.39 8.39 -3.76
C ASN A 345 14.15 7.75 -3.13
N GLN A 346 13.92 6.49 -3.43
CA GLN A 346 12.75 5.73 -2.97
C GLN A 346 11.44 6.44 -3.27
N CYS A 347 11.34 7.02 -4.44
CA CYS A 347 10.21 7.85 -4.83
C CYS A 347 9.02 7.02 -5.30
N LYS A 348 7.83 7.45 -4.90
CA LYS A 348 6.56 7.01 -5.48
C LYS A 348 5.78 8.21 -6.01
N VAL A 349 4.98 8.00 -7.02
CA VAL A 349 4.00 8.96 -7.49
C VAL A 349 2.61 8.48 -7.11
N GLU A 350 1.84 9.38 -6.53
CA GLU A 350 0.44 9.19 -6.23
C GLU A 350 -0.39 10.11 -7.12
N VAL A 351 -1.40 9.58 -7.80
CA VAL A 351 -2.31 10.33 -8.64
C VAL A 351 -3.70 10.26 -8.02
N SER A 352 -4.34 11.40 -7.86
CA SER A 352 -5.68 11.51 -7.28
C SER A 352 -6.65 12.19 -8.24
N GLY A 353 -7.95 11.87 -8.11
CA GLY A 353 -8.96 12.46 -8.96
C GLY A 353 -10.29 11.70 -8.91
N ARG A 354 -11.05 11.78 -10.00
CA ARG A 354 -12.32 11.06 -10.11
C ARG A 354 -12.07 9.56 -10.26
N SER A 355 -12.73 8.75 -9.43
CA SER A 355 -12.69 7.29 -9.55
C SER A 355 -13.07 6.81 -10.95
N GLY A 356 -12.40 5.75 -11.43
CA GLY A 356 -12.54 5.21 -12.79
C GLY A 356 -11.76 6.01 -13.86
N THR A 357 -11.03 7.07 -13.47
CA THR A 357 -10.13 7.78 -14.40
C THR A 357 -8.96 6.88 -14.77
N ARG A 358 -8.71 6.73 -16.07
CA ARG A 358 -7.60 5.93 -16.62
C ARG A 358 -6.55 6.84 -17.24
N PHE A 359 -5.30 6.41 -17.19
CA PHE A 359 -4.15 7.14 -17.75
C PHE A 359 -2.95 6.22 -17.96
N GLN A 360 -1.91 6.78 -18.59
CA GLN A 360 -0.59 6.16 -18.70
C GLN A 360 0.43 7.01 -17.95
N LEU A 361 1.20 6.37 -17.04
CA LEU A 361 2.41 6.95 -16.49
C LEU A 361 3.60 6.51 -17.33
N HIS A 362 4.31 7.45 -17.94
CA HIS A 362 5.52 7.21 -18.71
C HIS A 362 6.74 7.46 -17.81
N GLN A 363 7.65 6.50 -17.75
CA GLN A 363 8.96 6.65 -17.13
C GLN A 363 10.02 6.75 -18.25
N LEU A 364 10.56 7.95 -18.43
CA LEU A 364 11.44 8.30 -19.53
C LEU A 364 12.91 8.05 -19.17
N ALA A 365 13.72 7.61 -20.15
CA ALA A 365 15.16 7.59 -19.98
C ALA A 365 15.66 9.03 -19.77
N GLY A 366 16.50 9.25 -18.78
CA GLY A 366 17.19 10.52 -18.60
C GLY A 366 18.19 10.71 -19.76
N SER A 367 18.23 11.90 -20.34
CA SER A 367 19.30 12.33 -21.25
C SER A 367 20.62 12.50 -20.50
#